data_ab4f173d7638bc0d1454724d0008fc6f
#
_entry.id   ab4f173d7638bc0d1454724d0008fc6f
#
_cell.length_a   1.000
_cell.length_b   1.000
_cell.length_c   1.000
_cell.angle_alpha   90.00
_cell.angle_beta   90.00
_cell.angle_gamma   90.00
#
_symmetry.space_group_name_H-M   'P 1'
#
loop_
_entity.id
_entity.type
_entity.pdbx_description
1 polymer ?
#
loop_
_entity_poly.entity_id
_entity_poly.type
_entity_poly.pdbx_seq_one_letter_code
_entity_poly.pdbx_strand_id
1 'polypeptide(L)'
;MSDKIIETTALPLLTTVAGNTEIVGASGNRIKVESLRPAILGDVNLELIMSNIFIMCHRERDNFPLMVKPHKWASLQRSGEIADGVVIVEGGKVLVVAPTEADSAGILWSFAAVSGGATTTSDRVTAMNDWNGRANTTAIIAASSSPAVTNTAAYAPGFCNLYSRVNANGYGLTAGKWWLPSAGEMMMIYANMTKINYCLSLISGATQLLENWYWTSTEHNASNAWHLGLSDGYLHLTTKASARGRARPVSAFIQ
;
A
#
# COMPACT_ATOMS: atom_id res chain seq x y z
N MET A 1 29.75 45.98 1.17
CA MET A 1 28.48 45.25 1.39
C MET A 1 28.76 44.23 2.48
N SER A 2 28.04 44.31 3.58
CA SER A 2 28.27 43.42 4.74
C SER A 2 27.69 42.07 4.41
N ASP A 3 28.54 41.03 4.29
CA ASP A 3 28.12 39.66 4.16
C ASP A 3 27.40 39.24 5.43
N LYS A 4 26.12 38.90 5.33
CA LYS A 4 25.37 38.36 6.45
C LYS A 4 25.78 36.88 6.65
N ILE A 5 26.57 36.63 7.71
CA ILE A 5 26.94 35.30 8.14
C ILE A 5 25.78 34.79 9.05
N ILE A 6 25.21 33.66 8.70
CA ILE A 6 24.21 33.01 9.53
C ILE A 6 24.88 31.83 10.23
N GLU A 7 24.94 31.84 11.57
CA GLU A 7 25.48 30.75 12.35
C GLU A 7 24.44 29.61 12.45
N THR A 8 24.92 28.36 12.31
CA THR A 8 24.09 27.15 12.19
C THR A 8 23.42 26.68 13.46
N THR A 9 23.63 27.33 14.61
CA THR A 9 23.08 26.92 15.90
C THR A 9 21.67 27.42 16.18
N ALA A 10 21.12 28.29 15.36
CA ALA A 10 19.74 28.78 15.47
C ALA A 10 19.23 29.22 14.11
N LEU A 11 18.98 28.27 13.22
CA LEU A 11 18.28 28.55 11.96
C LEU A 11 16.78 28.68 12.23
N PRO A 12 16.22 29.91 12.25
CA PRO A 12 14.79 30.05 12.05
C PRO A 12 14.45 29.52 10.66
N LEU A 13 13.26 28.99 10.49
CA LEU A 13 12.74 28.57 9.17
C LEU A 13 12.90 29.76 8.20
N LEU A 14 13.95 29.72 7.39
CA LEU A 14 14.16 30.72 6.34
C LEU A 14 13.19 30.40 5.20
N THR A 15 12.14 31.17 5.07
CA THR A 15 11.14 31.02 4.00
C THR A 15 11.68 31.48 2.65
N THR A 16 12.72 32.33 2.62
CA THR A 16 13.42 32.76 1.40
C THR A 16 14.87 33.07 1.69
N VAL A 17 15.79 32.46 0.94
CA VAL A 17 17.24 32.73 1.00
C VAL A 17 17.69 33.16 -0.39
N ALA A 18 18.35 34.32 -0.48
CA ALA A 18 18.93 34.79 -1.74
C ALA A 18 20.07 33.85 -2.19
N GLY A 19 20.16 33.57 -3.49
CA GLY A 19 21.12 32.62 -4.06
C GLY A 19 22.60 32.91 -3.75
N ASN A 20 22.93 34.15 -3.41
CA ASN A 20 24.28 34.61 -3.01
C ASN A 20 24.55 34.49 -1.50
N THR A 21 23.62 33.94 -0.70
CA THR A 21 23.81 33.69 0.74
C THR A 21 24.83 32.57 0.93
N GLU A 22 25.79 32.76 1.81
CA GLU A 22 26.80 31.76 2.19
C GLU A 22 26.45 31.15 3.56
N ILE A 23 26.62 29.84 3.68
CA ILE A 23 26.55 29.11 4.96
C ILE A 23 27.95 28.74 5.36
N VAL A 24 28.34 29.08 6.60
CA VAL A 24 29.63 28.70 7.16
C VAL A 24 29.48 27.42 7.98
N GLY A 25 30.17 26.37 7.53
CA GLY A 25 30.23 25.09 8.29
C GLY A 25 31.16 25.21 9.51
N ALA A 26 31.06 24.24 10.41
CA ALA A 26 31.85 24.18 11.66
C ALA A 26 33.36 24.18 11.43
N SER A 27 33.83 23.85 10.23
CA SER A 27 35.24 23.96 9.79
C SER A 27 35.65 25.31 9.18
N GLY A 28 34.73 26.28 9.20
CA GLY A 28 34.97 27.61 8.59
C GLY A 28 34.84 27.63 7.06
N ASN A 29 34.52 26.53 6.41
CA ASN A 29 34.29 26.50 4.97
C ASN A 29 32.96 27.20 4.62
N ARG A 30 33.02 28.07 3.62
CA ARG A 30 31.86 28.80 3.12
C ARG A 30 31.30 28.09 1.91
N ILE A 31 30.00 27.82 1.94
CA ILE A 31 29.28 27.19 0.84
C ILE A 31 28.13 28.11 0.44
N LYS A 32 28.04 28.47 -0.82
CA LYS A 32 26.93 29.26 -1.33
C LYS A 32 25.67 28.42 -1.32
N VAL A 33 24.53 29.01 -0.90
CA VAL A 33 23.22 28.34 -0.87
C VAL A 33 22.85 27.82 -2.26
N GLU A 34 23.18 28.51 -3.33
CA GLU A 34 22.97 28.03 -4.70
C GLU A 34 23.75 26.74 -5.01
N SER A 35 24.92 26.52 -4.38
CA SER A 35 25.70 25.29 -4.54
C SER A 35 25.15 24.14 -3.69
N LEU A 36 24.38 24.44 -2.63
CA LEU A 36 23.70 23.43 -1.82
C LEU A 36 22.38 22.97 -2.46
N ARG A 37 21.78 23.79 -3.33
CA ARG A 37 20.57 23.40 -4.07
C ARG A 37 20.70 22.06 -4.78
N PRO A 38 21.75 21.80 -5.58
CA PRO A 38 21.96 20.48 -6.16
C PRO A 38 22.25 19.40 -5.12
N ALA A 39 22.96 19.70 -4.03
CA ALA A 39 23.30 18.73 -2.99
C ALA A 39 22.10 18.40 -2.09
N ILE A 40 21.24 19.37 -1.79
CA ILE A 40 20.05 19.19 -0.94
C ILE A 40 18.82 18.85 -1.78
N LEU A 41 18.72 19.38 -2.98
CA LEU A 41 17.57 19.21 -3.88
C LEU A 41 17.94 18.50 -5.19
N GLY A 42 19.21 18.19 -5.41
CA GLY A 42 19.77 17.82 -6.72
C GLY A 42 19.19 16.58 -7.38
N ASP A 43 18.63 15.67 -6.58
CA ASP A 43 17.83 14.54 -7.07
C ASP A 43 16.40 14.58 -6.56
N VAL A 44 16.02 15.68 -5.94
CA VAL A 44 14.67 15.83 -5.46
C VAL A 44 13.85 16.52 -6.55
N ASN A 45 13.39 15.74 -7.51
CA ASN A 45 12.24 16.10 -8.30
C ASN A 45 11.09 16.37 -7.30
N LEU A 46 10.47 17.55 -7.34
CA LEU A 46 9.33 17.91 -6.50
C LEU A 46 8.22 16.85 -6.56
N GLU A 47 8.03 16.20 -7.72
CA GLU A 47 7.16 15.02 -7.86
C GLU A 47 7.56 13.87 -6.94
N LEU A 48 8.86 13.68 -6.68
CA LEU A 48 9.35 12.61 -5.82
C LEU A 48 9.18 12.91 -4.33
N ILE A 49 9.28 14.17 -3.92
CA ILE A 49 8.98 14.58 -2.53
C ILE A 49 7.47 14.48 -2.26
N MET A 50 6.65 14.89 -3.21
CA MET A 50 5.20 14.89 -3.10
C MET A 50 4.57 13.53 -3.41
N SER A 51 5.32 12.58 -3.97
CA SER A 51 4.80 11.25 -4.27
C SER A 51 4.58 10.44 -3.00
N ASN A 52 3.34 10.01 -2.82
CA ASN A 52 2.92 9.12 -1.75
C ASN A 52 3.01 7.64 -2.13
N ILE A 53 3.71 7.29 -3.21
CA ILE A 53 3.81 5.93 -3.72
C ILE A 53 5.25 5.43 -3.82
N PHE A 54 5.44 4.15 -3.48
CA PHE A 54 6.75 3.50 -3.46
C PHE A 54 6.60 2.04 -3.88
N ILE A 55 7.72 1.37 -4.17
CA ILE A 55 7.79 -0.08 -4.28
C ILE A 55 8.55 -0.60 -3.06
N MET A 56 8.00 -1.61 -2.40
CA MET A 56 8.60 -2.26 -1.25
C MET A 56 9.27 -3.56 -1.66
N CYS A 57 10.44 -3.85 -1.08
CA CYS A 57 11.08 -5.16 -1.12
C CYS A 57 11.74 -5.46 0.22
N HIS A 58 11.93 -6.74 0.55
CA HIS A 58 12.88 -7.18 1.55
C HIS A 58 14.17 -7.58 0.85
N ARG A 59 15.27 -6.91 1.21
CA ARG A 59 16.55 -7.15 0.55
C ARG A 59 17.00 -8.61 0.68
N GLU A 60 17.47 -9.17 -0.42
CA GLU A 60 17.89 -10.57 -0.49
C GLU A 60 19.05 -10.87 0.46
N ARG A 61 19.94 -9.89 0.69
CA ARG A 61 21.16 -10.11 1.50
C ARG A 61 20.95 -10.14 3.02
N ASP A 62 19.91 -9.45 3.56
CA ASP A 62 19.80 -9.20 5.01
C ASP A 62 18.37 -9.09 5.53
N ASN A 63 17.36 -9.35 4.68
CA ASN A 63 15.93 -9.22 5.03
C ASN A 63 15.48 -7.81 5.47
N PHE A 64 16.27 -6.79 5.17
CA PHE A 64 15.89 -5.43 5.56
C PHE A 64 14.78 -4.88 4.65
N PRO A 65 13.64 -4.42 5.20
CA PRO A 65 12.57 -3.85 4.40
C PRO A 65 12.97 -2.48 3.83
N LEU A 66 12.81 -2.33 2.53
CA LEU A 66 13.12 -1.11 1.79
C LEU A 66 11.87 -0.57 1.09
N MET A 67 11.64 0.74 1.22
CA MET A 67 10.75 1.48 0.32
C MET A 67 11.58 2.29 -0.67
N VAL A 68 11.35 2.07 -1.95
CA VAL A 68 12.07 2.78 -3.01
C VAL A 68 11.11 3.54 -3.92
N LYS A 69 11.58 4.65 -4.45
CA LYS A 69 10.83 5.39 -5.47
C LYS A 69 10.73 4.58 -6.75
N PRO A 70 9.61 4.65 -7.49
CA PRO A 70 9.38 3.82 -8.68
C PRO A 70 10.52 3.86 -9.70
N HIS A 71 11.09 5.03 -9.97
CA HIS A 71 12.19 5.20 -10.93
C HIS A 71 13.49 4.46 -10.56
N LYS A 72 13.69 4.13 -9.27
CA LYS A 72 14.86 3.36 -8.79
C LYS A 72 14.64 1.85 -8.85
N TRP A 73 13.39 1.41 -9.00
CA TRP A 73 13.04 -0.01 -8.91
C TRP A 73 13.71 -0.88 -9.99
N ALA A 74 13.75 -0.41 -11.23
CA ALA A 74 14.33 -1.19 -12.34
C ALA A 74 15.80 -1.59 -12.10
N SER A 75 16.57 -0.78 -11.38
CA SER A 75 17.96 -1.11 -11.02
C SER A 75 18.02 -2.23 -9.98
N LEU A 76 17.19 -2.15 -8.94
CA LEU A 76 17.12 -3.16 -7.89
C LEU A 76 16.61 -4.51 -8.45
N GLN A 77 15.57 -4.47 -9.28
CA GLN A 77 15.05 -5.68 -9.90
C GLN A 77 16.09 -6.38 -10.79
N ARG A 78 16.92 -5.61 -11.52
CA ARG A 78 18.03 -6.18 -12.29
C ARG A 78 19.15 -6.76 -11.43
N SER A 79 19.31 -6.29 -10.19
CA SER A 79 20.24 -6.87 -9.21
C SER A 79 19.67 -8.07 -8.45
N GLY A 80 18.48 -8.53 -8.77
CA GLY A 80 17.86 -9.74 -8.19
C GLY A 80 16.79 -9.46 -7.14
N GLU A 81 16.58 -8.19 -6.72
CA GLU A 81 15.55 -7.89 -5.71
C GLU A 81 14.14 -8.17 -6.23
N ILE A 82 13.30 -8.73 -5.38
CA ILE A 82 11.90 -9.05 -5.65
C ILE A 82 11.01 -8.08 -4.87
N ALA A 83 10.07 -7.42 -5.59
CA ALA A 83 9.11 -6.54 -4.95
C ALA A 83 8.11 -7.33 -4.10
N ASP A 84 7.91 -6.92 -2.86
CA ASP A 84 6.80 -7.40 -2.03
C ASP A 84 5.48 -6.79 -2.51
N GLY A 85 5.47 -5.50 -2.83
CA GLY A 85 4.28 -4.81 -3.32
C GLY A 85 4.48 -3.33 -3.54
N VAL A 86 3.38 -2.66 -3.82
CA VAL A 86 3.30 -1.20 -4.00
C VAL A 86 2.81 -0.56 -2.71
N VAL A 87 3.58 0.37 -2.17
CA VAL A 87 3.25 1.09 -0.93
C VAL A 87 2.55 2.39 -1.24
N ILE A 88 1.45 2.64 -0.56
CA ILE A 88 0.73 3.91 -0.55
C ILE A 88 0.85 4.52 0.84
N VAL A 89 1.19 5.80 0.92
CA VAL A 89 1.23 6.57 2.17
C VAL A 89 0.27 7.75 2.04
N GLU A 90 -0.83 7.73 2.77
CA GLU A 90 -1.85 8.78 2.68
C GLU A 90 -2.63 8.88 3.99
N GLY A 91 -2.95 10.11 4.44
CA GLY A 91 -3.75 10.35 5.63
C GLY A 91 -3.21 9.69 6.92
N GLY A 92 -1.89 9.57 7.05
CA GLY A 92 -1.25 8.87 8.17
C GLY A 92 -1.35 7.34 8.11
N LYS A 93 -1.85 6.77 7.02
CA LYS A 93 -1.94 5.33 6.75
C LYS A 93 -0.83 4.90 5.80
N VAL A 94 -0.34 3.69 6.00
CA VAL A 94 0.62 3.04 5.11
C VAL A 94 0.06 1.68 4.72
N LEU A 95 -0.15 1.46 3.43
CA LEU A 95 -0.73 0.23 2.90
C LEU A 95 0.17 -0.34 1.80
N VAL A 96 0.45 -1.62 1.85
CA VAL A 96 1.18 -2.35 0.82
C VAL A 96 0.19 -3.15 -0.01
N VAL A 97 0.11 -2.88 -1.30
CA VAL A 97 -0.76 -3.58 -2.26
C VAL A 97 0.02 -4.69 -2.93
N ALA A 98 -0.49 -5.92 -2.89
CA ALA A 98 0.16 -7.09 -3.47
C ALA A 98 0.39 -6.92 -4.99
N PRO A 99 1.49 -7.48 -5.55
CA PRO A 99 1.75 -7.44 -6.99
C PRO A 99 0.74 -8.21 -7.82
N THR A 100 0.11 -9.23 -7.25
CA THR A 100 -0.89 -10.08 -7.94
C THR A 100 -2.18 -10.17 -7.14
N GLU A 101 -3.23 -10.64 -7.78
CA GLU A 101 -4.57 -10.82 -7.21
C GLU A 101 -5.09 -12.24 -7.46
N ALA A 102 -6.28 -12.54 -6.94
CA ALA A 102 -6.98 -13.78 -7.27
C ALA A 102 -7.23 -13.91 -8.77
N ASP A 103 -7.54 -15.13 -9.21
CA ASP A 103 -7.85 -15.48 -10.60
C ASP A 103 -8.77 -14.44 -11.27
N SER A 104 -8.56 -14.25 -12.57
CA SER A 104 -9.31 -13.33 -13.41
C SER A 104 -10.83 -13.61 -13.43
N ALA A 105 -11.25 -14.85 -13.19
CA ALA A 105 -12.65 -15.23 -13.06
C ALA A 105 -13.31 -14.72 -11.76
N GLY A 106 -12.50 -14.18 -10.82
CA GLY A 106 -12.95 -13.80 -9.49
C GLY A 106 -13.21 -15.01 -8.60
N ILE A 107 -13.34 -14.75 -7.29
CA ILE A 107 -13.60 -15.75 -6.26
C ILE A 107 -14.79 -15.35 -5.39
N LEU A 108 -15.38 -16.32 -4.68
CA LEU A 108 -16.42 -16.06 -3.70
C LEU A 108 -15.83 -15.39 -2.46
N TRP A 109 -16.66 -14.67 -1.70
CA TRP A 109 -16.25 -14.18 -0.39
C TRP A 109 -16.31 -15.30 0.67
N SER A 110 -17.36 -16.14 0.63
CA SER A 110 -17.56 -17.29 1.54
C SER A 110 -18.33 -18.41 0.87
N PHE A 111 -18.36 -19.57 1.50
CA PHE A 111 -19.14 -20.72 1.04
C PHE A 111 -20.66 -20.51 1.21
N ALA A 112 -21.08 -19.88 2.29
CA ALA A 112 -22.48 -19.67 2.66
C ALA A 112 -22.73 -18.28 3.23
N ALA A 113 -24.00 -17.92 3.35
CA ALA A 113 -24.45 -16.69 4.01
C ALA A 113 -24.23 -16.81 5.53
N VAL A 114 -23.13 -16.24 6.03
CA VAL A 114 -22.76 -16.24 7.45
C VAL A 114 -21.99 -14.98 7.81
N SER A 115 -22.19 -14.48 9.05
CA SER A 115 -21.32 -13.40 9.56
C SER A 115 -19.92 -13.95 9.83
N GLY A 116 -18.91 -13.28 9.29
CA GLY A 116 -17.52 -13.61 9.52
C GLY A 116 -16.96 -13.05 10.83
N GLY A 117 -17.73 -12.22 11.55
CA GLY A 117 -17.27 -11.56 12.77
C GLY A 117 -16.41 -10.31 12.55
N ALA A 118 -16.35 -9.81 11.32
CA ALA A 118 -15.69 -8.56 10.97
C ALA A 118 -16.57 -7.34 11.26
N THR A 119 -16.08 -6.14 10.97
CA THR A 119 -16.89 -4.91 10.98
C THR A 119 -18.12 -5.10 10.10
N THR A 120 -19.29 -5.01 10.70
CA THR A 120 -20.59 -5.23 10.03
C THR A 120 -21.41 -3.95 10.12
N THR A 121 -21.78 -3.38 8.98
CA THR A 121 -22.62 -2.18 8.92
C THR A 121 -23.41 -2.10 7.62
N SER A 122 -24.66 -1.68 7.71
CA SER A 122 -25.49 -1.36 6.54
C SER A 122 -25.32 0.09 6.08
N ASP A 123 -24.68 0.93 6.88
CA ASP A 123 -24.40 2.31 6.54
C ASP A 123 -23.14 2.44 5.70
N ARG A 124 -23.28 3.01 4.51
CA ARG A 124 -22.18 3.15 3.54
C ARG A 124 -21.07 4.07 4.02
N VAL A 125 -21.40 5.16 4.70
CA VAL A 125 -20.39 6.11 5.20
C VAL A 125 -19.56 5.45 6.29
N THR A 126 -20.20 4.71 7.19
CA THR A 126 -19.51 3.91 8.21
C THR A 126 -18.61 2.85 7.55
N ALA A 127 -19.09 2.17 6.52
CA ALA A 127 -18.28 1.20 5.79
C ALA A 127 -17.04 1.83 5.13
N MET A 128 -17.18 2.99 4.47
CA MET A 128 -16.07 3.73 3.86
C MET A 128 -15.03 4.21 4.88
N ASN A 129 -15.40 4.33 6.14
CA ASN A 129 -14.51 4.70 7.25
C ASN A 129 -14.01 3.49 8.04
N ASP A 130 -14.24 2.27 7.58
CA ASP A 130 -13.64 1.07 8.16
C ASP A 130 -12.20 0.91 7.64
N TRP A 131 -11.24 1.02 8.54
CA TRP A 131 -9.79 0.88 8.29
C TRP A 131 -9.20 -0.36 9.00
N ASN A 132 -10.05 -1.35 9.30
CA ASN A 132 -9.69 -2.50 10.13
C ASN A 132 -9.46 -3.78 9.30
N GLY A 133 -9.01 -3.69 8.03
CA GLY A 133 -8.93 -4.84 7.13
C GLY A 133 -8.20 -6.04 7.72
N ARG A 134 -7.08 -5.81 8.42
CA ARG A 134 -6.33 -6.88 9.09
C ARG A 134 -7.15 -7.54 10.21
N ALA A 135 -7.73 -6.74 11.11
CA ALA A 135 -8.54 -7.25 12.21
C ALA A 135 -9.79 -7.97 11.68
N ASN A 136 -10.46 -7.41 10.68
CA ASN A 136 -11.59 -8.02 10.00
C ASN A 136 -11.23 -9.40 9.42
N THR A 137 -10.15 -9.47 8.63
CA THR A 137 -9.70 -10.74 8.04
C THR A 137 -9.36 -11.78 9.11
N THR A 138 -8.68 -11.38 10.18
CA THR A 138 -8.37 -12.26 11.31
C THR A 138 -9.64 -12.79 11.96
N ALA A 139 -10.63 -11.93 12.21
CA ALA A 139 -11.91 -12.34 12.79
C ALA A 139 -12.66 -13.31 11.86
N ILE A 140 -12.72 -13.02 10.55
CA ILE A 140 -13.35 -13.86 9.54
C ILE A 140 -12.71 -15.26 9.51
N ILE A 141 -11.38 -15.33 9.51
CA ILE A 141 -10.66 -16.61 9.52
C ILE A 141 -10.91 -17.37 10.82
N ALA A 142 -10.91 -16.69 11.97
CA ALA A 142 -11.16 -17.29 13.28
C ALA A 142 -12.61 -17.78 13.45
N ALA A 143 -13.57 -17.08 12.86
CA ALA A 143 -15.00 -17.47 12.88
C ALA A 143 -15.28 -18.72 12.03
N SER A 144 -14.33 -19.21 11.28
CA SER A 144 -14.47 -20.33 10.34
C SER A 144 -14.45 -21.73 10.98
N SER A 145 -14.89 -21.88 12.22
CA SER A 145 -15.36 -23.18 12.75
C SER A 145 -16.58 -23.71 11.98
N SER A 146 -17.26 -22.85 11.24
CA SER A 146 -18.24 -23.19 10.20
C SER A 146 -17.53 -23.29 8.84
N PRO A 147 -17.89 -24.22 7.93
CA PRO A 147 -17.32 -24.31 6.58
C PRO A 147 -17.60 -23.07 5.70
N ALA A 148 -18.33 -22.09 6.18
CA ALA A 148 -18.78 -20.93 5.43
C ALA A 148 -17.64 -19.95 5.04
N VAL A 149 -16.67 -19.76 5.94
CA VAL A 149 -15.47 -18.93 5.66
C VAL A 149 -14.28 -19.74 6.09
N THR A 150 -13.61 -20.36 5.15
CA THR A 150 -12.45 -21.18 5.42
C THR A 150 -11.17 -20.44 5.06
N ASN A 151 -10.08 -20.69 5.79
CA ASN A 151 -8.75 -20.19 5.46
C ASN A 151 -8.19 -20.95 4.24
N THR A 152 -8.84 -20.80 3.10
CA THR A 152 -8.46 -21.40 1.83
C THR A 152 -8.41 -20.36 0.72
N ALA A 153 -7.65 -20.62 -0.33
CA ALA A 153 -7.58 -19.75 -1.49
C ALA A 153 -8.87 -19.69 -2.34
N ALA A 154 -9.88 -20.51 -2.00
CA ALA A 154 -11.17 -20.50 -2.67
C ALA A 154 -12.05 -19.29 -2.32
N TYR A 155 -11.77 -18.62 -1.20
CA TYR A 155 -12.52 -17.47 -0.69
C TYR A 155 -11.63 -16.24 -0.50
N ALA A 156 -12.18 -15.05 -0.74
CA ALA A 156 -11.42 -13.81 -0.73
C ALA A 156 -10.62 -13.56 0.56
N PRO A 157 -11.18 -13.75 1.78
CA PRO A 157 -10.41 -13.60 3.02
C PRO A 157 -9.27 -14.61 3.13
N GLY A 158 -9.56 -15.88 2.85
CA GLY A 158 -8.57 -16.98 2.91
C GLY A 158 -7.47 -16.80 1.85
N PHE A 159 -7.84 -16.46 0.62
CA PHE A 159 -6.88 -16.16 -0.44
C PHE A 159 -5.89 -15.06 0.01
N CYS A 160 -6.40 -13.95 0.54
CA CYS A 160 -5.56 -12.86 0.99
C CYS A 160 -4.68 -13.26 2.19
N ASN A 161 -5.22 -13.98 3.17
CA ASN A 161 -4.46 -14.43 4.34
C ASN A 161 -3.35 -15.43 3.98
N LEU A 162 -3.58 -16.29 3.00
CA LEU A 162 -2.60 -17.29 2.53
C LEU A 162 -1.63 -16.75 1.49
N TYR A 163 -1.86 -15.54 1.01
CA TYR A 163 -0.95 -14.92 0.04
C TYR A 163 0.46 -14.82 0.63
N SER A 164 1.45 -15.05 -0.20
CA SER A 164 2.86 -14.96 0.19
C SER A 164 3.67 -14.36 -0.95
N ARG A 165 4.55 -13.43 -0.63
CA ARG A 165 5.49 -12.85 -1.57
C ARG A 165 6.86 -12.78 -0.90
N VAL A 166 7.74 -13.70 -1.31
CA VAL A 166 9.09 -13.82 -0.74
C VAL A 166 10.12 -13.96 -1.86
N ASN A 167 11.35 -13.56 -1.60
CA ASN A 167 12.49 -13.77 -2.50
C ASN A 167 13.06 -15.20 -2.38
N ALA A 168 14.14 -15.48 -3.10
CA ALA A 168 14.77 -16.81 -3.12
C ALA A 168 15.28 -17.28 -1.74
N ASN A 169 15.60 -16.33 -0.84
CA ASN A 169 16.04 -16.61 0.53
C ASN A 169 14.87 -16.75 1.52
N GLY A 170 13.63 -16.70 1.05
CA GLY A 170 12.43 -16.74 1.89
C GLY A 170 12.12 -15.43 2.62
N TYR A 171 12.79 -14.33 2.28
CA TYR A 171 12.57 -13.01 2.86
C TYR A 171 11.45 -12.28 2.15
N GLY A 172 10.62 -11.57 2.90
CA GLY A 172 9.45 -10.87 2.39
C GLY A 172 8.22 -11.03 3.26
N LEU A 173 7.07 -10.79 2.68
CA LEU A 173 5.78 -10.89 3.35
C LEU A 173 5.17 -12.29 3.14
N THR A 174 5.26 -13.13 4.17
CA THR A 174 4.74 -14.50 4.17
C THR A 174 3.22 -14.56 4.40
N ALA A 175 2.63 -15.73 4.23
CA ALA A 175 1.24 -16.02 4.60
C ALA A 175 0.95 -15.60 6.06
N GLY A 176 -0.24 -15.09 6.33
CA GLY A 176 -0.65 -14.51 7.60
C GLY A 176 -0.26 -13.04 7.81
N LYS A 177 0.59 -12.49 6.94
CA LYS A 177 0.94 -11.06 6.93
C LYS A 177 0.10 -10.24 5.95
N TRP A 178 -0.73 -10.88 5.18
CA TRP A 178 -1.61 -10.28 4.19
C TRP A 178 -3.06 -10.40 4.63
N TRP A 179 -3.90 -9.49 4.20
CA TRP A 179 -5.33 -9.49 4.50
C TRP A 179 -6.16 -8.96 3.34
N LEU A 180 -7.46 -9.26 3.38
CA LEU A 180 -8.45 -8.66 2.50
C LEU A 180 -8.68 -7.21 2.95
N PRO A 181 -8.48 -6.21 2.09
CA PRO A 181 -8.65 -4.81 2.48
C PRO A 181 -10.07 -4.53 2.99
N SER A 182 -10.19 -3.67 3.99
CA SER A 182 -11.48 -3.10 4.38
C SER A 182 -11.98 -2.11 3.32
N ALA A 183 -13.22 -1.66 3.45
CA ALA A 183 -13.80 -0.72 2.48
C ALA A 183 -13.02 0.61 2.46
N GLY A 184 -12.60 1.16 3.59
CA GLY A 184 -11.75 2.36 3.66
C GLY A 184 -10.38 2.15 3.02
N GLU A 185 -9.73 1.00 3.26
CA GLU A 185 -8.45 0.65 2.62
C GLU A 185 -8.62 0.50 1.09
N MET A 186 -9.73 -0.07 0.62
CA MET A 186 -10.01 -0.18 -0.81
C MET A 186 -10.31 1.17 -1.47
N MET A 187 -10.95 2.11 -0.75
CA MET A 187 -11.13 3.50 -1.21
C MET A 187 -9.77 4.21 -1.40
N MET A 188 -8.81 3.98 -0.51
CA MET A 188 -7.45 4.50 -0.65
C MET A 188 -6.74 3.91 -1.89
N ILE A 189 -6.94 2.62 -2.16
CA ILE A 189 -6.44 1.97 -3.38
C ILE A 189 -7.06 2.60 -4.61
N TYR A 190 -8.38 2.80 -4.64
CA TYR A 190 -9.10 3.44 -5.75
C TYR A 190 -8.58 4.85 -6.03
N ALA A 191 -8.46 5.67 -5.01
CA ALA A 191 -7.96 7.05 -5.14
C ALA A 191 -6.53 7.13 -5.72
N ASN A 192 -5.74 6.06 -5.57
CA ASN A 192 -4.36 5.98 -6.04
C ASN A 192 -4.17 4.97 -7.19
N MET A 193 -5.24 4.44 -7.79
CA MET A 193 -5.19 3.34 -8.76
C MET A 193 -4.21 3.58 -9.92
N THR A 194 -4.23 4.76 -10.51
CA THR A 194 -3.32 5.12 -11.61
C THR A 194 -1.85 5.04 -11.20
N LYS A 195 -1.51 5.54 -10.00
CA LYS A 195 -0.14 5.49 -9.47
C LYS A 195 0.27 4.05 -9.12
N ILE A 196 -0.66 3.28 -8.52
CA ILE A 196 -0.45 1.86 -8.20
C ILE A 196 -0.17 1.09 -9.48
N ASN A 197 -1.01 1.24 -10.50
CA ASN A 197 -0.88 0.55 -11.78
C ASN A 197 0.43 0.92 -12.50
N TYR A 198 0.86 2.19 -12.41
CA TYR A 198 2.19 2.58 -12.88
C TYR A 198 3.30 1.79 -12.15
N CYS A 199 3.26 1.69 -10.83
CA CYS A 199 4.26 0.92 -10.08
C CYS A 199 4.19 -0.58 -10.40
N LEU A 200 2.98 -1.15 -10.50
CA LEU A 200 2.79 -2.55 -10.88
C LEU A 200 3.35 -2.86 -12.27
N SER A 201 3.25 -1.92 -13.22
CA SER A 201 3.84 -2.10 -14.57
C SER A 201 5.37 -2.19 -14.56
N LEU A 202 6.03 -1.70 -13.50
CA LEU A 202 7.48 -1.78 -13.33
C LEU A 202 7.93 -3.09 -12.65
N ILE A 203 7.02 -3.81 -12.00
CA ILE A 203 7.32 -5.04 -11.24
C ILE A 203 7.14 -6.26 -12.13
N SER A 204 8.19 -7.05 -12.27
CA SER A 204 8.14 -8.29 -13.04
C SER A 204 7.13 -9.28 -12.45
N GLY A 205 6.25 -9.80 -13.31
CA GLY A 205 5.22 -10.76 -12.91
C GLY A 205 4.04 -10.16 -12.14
N ALA A 206 3.97 -8.83 -12.01
CA ALA A 206 2.81 -8.18 -11.42
C ALA A 206 1.65 -8.04 -12.43
N THR A 207 0.45 -7.95 -11.90
CA THR A 207 -0.79 -7.65 -12.64
C THR A 207 -1.36 -6.32 -12.18
N GLN A 208 -1.81 -5.50 -13.12
CA GLN A 208 -2.44 -4.23 -12.78
C GLN A 208 -3.83 -4.44 -12.17
N LEU A 209 -4.28 -3.48 -11.37
CA LEU A 209 -5.66 -3.37 -10.94
C LEU A 209 -6.53 -3.09 -12.18
N LEU A 210 -7.67 -3.74 -12.27
CA LEU A 210 -8.62 -3.58 -13.37
C LEU A 210 -9.83 -2.75 -12.92
N GLU A 211 -10.50 -2.13 -13.87
CA GLU A 211 -11.79 -1.47 -13.66
C GLU A 211 -12.89 -2.52 -13.47
N ASN A 212 -12.89 -3.14 -12.29
CA ASN A 212 -13.78 -4.25 -11.93
C ASN A 212 -14.13 -4.16 -10.43
N TRP A 213 -14.89 -5.13 -9.92
CA TRP A 213 -15.27 -5.21 -8.53
C TRP A 213 -14.20 -5.90 -7.70
N TYR A 214 -13.91 -5.31 -6.54
CA TYR A 214 -13.00 -5.89 -5.57
C TYR A 214 -13.69 -6.09 -4.24
N TRP A 215 -13.62 -7.29 -3.69
CA TRP A 215 -14.10 -7.62 -2.38
C TRP A 215 -13.42 -6.80 -1.30
N THR A 216 -14.19 -6.47 -0.27
CA THR A 216 -13.66 -5.92 0.99
C THR A 216 -13.93 -6.87 2.16
N SER A 217 -13.17 -6.70 3.24
CA SER A 217 -13.40 -7.44 4.48
C SER A 217 -14.52 -6.84 5.34
N THR A 218 -15.07 -5.69 4.95
CA THR A 218 -16.18 -5.05 5.63
C THR A 218 -17.47 -5.76 5.24
N GLU A 219 -18.23 -6.23 6.23
CA GLU A 219 -19.49 -6.91 6.02
C GLU A 219 -20.68 -5.94 5.99
N HIS A 220 -21.67 -6.21 5.14
CA HIS A 220 -22.96 -5.51 5.20
C HIS A 220 -23.93 -6.19 6.18
N ASN A 221 -23.99 -7.51 6.10
CA ASN A 221 -24.78 -8.40 6.98
C ASN A 221 -24.31 -9.85 6.80
N ALA A 222 -25.02 -10.80 7.39
CA ALA A 222 -24.68 -12.22 7.27
C ALA A 222 -24.58 -12.71 5.81
N SER A 223 -25.44 -12.21 4.92
CA SER A 223 -25.52 -12.69 3.52
C SER A 223 -24.65 -11.88 2.56
N ASN A 224 -24.33 -10.62 2.88
CA ASN A 224 -23.70 -9.67 1.95
C ASN A 224 -22.43 -9.06 2.54
N ALA A 225 -21.46 -8.81 1.69
CA ALA A 225 -20.28 -8.01 1.99
C ALA A 225 -20.21 -6.78 1.07
N TRP A 226 -19.50 -5.76 1.51
CA TRP A 226 -19.20 -4.62 0.68
C TRP A 226 -18.13 -4.97 -0.35
N HIS A 227 -18.28 -4.42 -1.55
CA HIS A 227 -17.26 -4.45 -2.59
C HIS A 227 -17.16 -3.08 -3.26
N LEU A 228 -15.99 -2.75 -3.77
CA LEU A 228 -15.75 -1.49 -4.46
C LEU A 228 -15.60 -1.73 -5.96
N GLY A 229 -16.36 -0.99 -6.77
CA GLY A 229 -16.15 -0.87 -8.21
C GLY A 229 -14.97 0.06 -8.48
N LEU A 230 -13.89 -0.43 -9.08
CA LEU A 230 -12.76 0.42 -9.46
C LEU A 230 -12.99 1.17 -10.79
N SER A 231 -14.11 0.91 -11.47
CA SER A 231 -14.55 1.67 -12.65
C SER A 231 -15.26 2.96 -12.30
N ASP A 232 -15.97 2.98 -11.17
CA ASP A 232 -16.86 4.08 -10.80
C ASP A 232 -16.63 4.64 -9.38
N GLY A 233 -15.79 3.96 -8.58
CA GLY A 233 -15.53 4.33 -7.18
C GLY A 233 -16.72 4.09 -6.26
N TYR A 234 -17.75 3.35 -6.71
CA TYR A 234 -18.95 3.16 -5.94
C TYR A 234 -18.84 1.91 -5.05
N LEU A 235 -19.18 2.09 -3.77
CA LEU A 235 -19.24 1.00 -2.80
C LEU A 235 -20.62 0.33 -2.88
N HIS A 236 -20.64 -0.88 -3.41
CA HIS A 236 -21.82 -1.73 -3.57
C HIS A 236 -21.85 -2.82 -2.51
N LEU A 237 -23.00 -3.47 -2.40
CA LEU A 237 -23.14 -4.70 -1.63
C LEU A 237 -23.49 -5.86 -2.55
N THR A 238 -22.97 -7.05 -2.25
CA THR A 238 -23.35 -8.25 -2.99
C THR A 238 -23.26 -9.50 -2.12
N THR A 239 -23.84 -10.60 -2.61
CA THR A 239 -23.94 -11.86 -1.89
C THR A 239 -22.59 -12.55 -1.77
N LYS A 240 -22.20 -12.94 -0.55
CA LYS A 240 -20.93 -13.57 -0.24
C LYS A 240 -20.75 -14.93 -0.93
N ALA A 241 -21.82 -15.72 -0.98
CA ALA A 241 -21.77 -17.14 -1.37
C ALA A 241 -22.09 -17.40 -2.85
N SER A 242 -22.48 -16.40 -3.63
CA SER A 242 -22.89 -16.60 -5.03
C SER A 242 -22.25 -15.63 -6.02
N ALA A 243 -21.88 -14.45 -5.57
CA ALA A 243 -21.20 -13.48 -6.44
C ALA A 243 -19.68 -13.69 -6.42
N ARG A 244 -19.06 -13.51 -7.57
CA ARG A 244 -17.61 -13.59 -7.73
C ARG A 244 -17.03 -12.20 -7.95
N GLY A 245 -16.09 -11.82 -7.13
CA GLY A 245 -15.35 -10.56 -7.24
C GLY A 245 -13.85 -10.80 -7.19
N ARG A 246 -13.08 -9.81 -7.56
CA ARG A 246 -11.62 -9.86 -7.42
C ARG A 246 -11.22 -9.69 -5.96
N ALA A 247 -10.07 -10.23 -5.60
CA ALA A 247 -9.48 -10.03 -4.29
C ALA A 247 -7.99 -9.66 -4.48
N ARG A 248 -7.63 -8.49 -4.01
CA ARG A 248 -6.25 -7.99 -4.01
C ARG A 248 -5.75 -7.96 -2.57
N PRO A 249 -4.77 -8.80 -2.20
CA PRO A 249 -4.21 -8.77 -0.86
C PRO A 249 -3.53 -7.44 -0.56
N VAL A 250 -3.63 -7.01 0.69
CA VAL A 250 -2.89 -5.87 1.21
C VAL A 250 -2.13 -6.25 2.48
N SER A 251 -1.12 -5.46 2.83
CA SER A 251 -0.27 -5.66 4.00
C SER A 251 0.17 -4.31 4.59
N ALA A 252 0.95 -4.34 5.68
CA ALA A 252 1.62 -3.17 6.24
C ALA A 252 3.11 -3.17 5.87
N PHE A 253 3.73 -1.99 5.92
CA PHE A 253 5.15 -1.82 5.61
C PHE A 253 6.07 -2.58 6.57
N ILE A 254 5.75 -2.56 7.86
CA ILE A 254 6.53 -3.24 8.91
C ILE A 254 5.60 -4.19 9.67
N GLN A 255 6.01 -5.44 9.80
CA GLN A 255 5.31 -6.46 10.59
C GLN A 255 6.28 -7.33 11.36
#